data_46798dbc60770a0b9382920c8738a6f1
#
_entry.id   46798dbc60770a0b9382920c8738a6f1
#
_cell.length_a   1.000
_cell.length_b   1.000
_cell.length_c   1.000
_cell.angle_alpha   90.00
_cell.angle_beta   90.00
_cell.angle_gamma   90.00
#
_symmetry.space_group_name_H-M   'P 1'
#
loop_
_entity.id
_entity.type
_entity.pdbx_description
1 polymer ?
#
loop_
_entity_poly.entity_id
_entity_poly.type
_entity_poly.pdbx_seq_one_letter_code
_entity_poly.pdbx_strand_id
1 'polypeptide(L)'
;MQSLERIRRQRILNETEGYLELLMLFDDAQAARVENRHRIAERALASLDRLTEATRAGAIALHLRGQALRALDRFAEAVVPLRAAADLEPENLHIWLALGWCYKRSDHLDLAIDSLQEAITAKPGTAVVHYNLACYWSLAHNVEAALQHLTIAFELDPNFKELVHAEHDFDPIRNDPGFRQLTAMLV
;
A
#
# COMPACT_ATOMS: atom_id res chain seq x y z
N MET A 1 15.01 -21.00 -27.78
CA MET A 1 13.61 -20.76 -27.37
C MET A 1 13.52 -20.06 -25.97
N GLN A 2 14.16 -20.62 -24.94
CA GLN A 2 14.13 -20.04 -23.58
C GLN A 2 14.60 -18.56 -23.46
N SER A 3 15.60 -18.16 -24.26
CA SER A 3 16.10 -16.78 -24.26
C SER A 3 15.06 -15.76 -24.77
N LEU A 4 14.32 -16.10 -25.82
CA LEU A 4 13.27 -15.24 -26.38
C LEU A 4 12.07 -15.12 -25.45
N GLU A 5 11.67 -16.19 -24.77
CA GLU A 5 10.61 -16.16 -23.75
C GLU A 5 11.00 -15.30 -22.56
N ARG A 6 12.25 -15.39 -22.10
CA ARG A 6 12.77 -14.55 -21.03
C ARG A 6 12.72 -13.07 -21.42
N ILE A 7 13.17 -12.71 -22.61
CA ILE A 7 13.15 -11.33 -23.12
C ILE A 7 11.70 -10.83 -23.22
N ARG A 8 10.80 -11.65 -23.77
CA ARG A 8 9.38 -11.31 -23.88
C ARG A 8 8.74 -11.08 -22.51
N ARG A 9 9.00 -11.96 -21.54
CA ARG A 9 8.54 -11.82 -20.16
C ARG A 9 9.01 -10.50 -19.55
N GLN A 10 10.32 -10.23 -19.60
CA GLN A 10 10.89 -9.02 -19.02
C GLN A 10 10.29 -7.75 -19.63
N ARG A 11 10.11 -7.74 -20.95
CA ARG A 11 9.50 -6.62 -21.65
C ARG A 11 8.05 -6.36 -21.19
N ILE A 12 7.26 -7.41 -20.96
CA ILE A 12 5.88 -7.28 -20.47
C ILE A 12 5.87 -6.73 -19.04
N LEU A 13 6.74 -7.22 -18.16
CA LEU A 13 6.83 -6.74 -16.79
C LEU A 13 7.23 -5.25 -16.76
N ASN A 14 8.27 -4.88 -17.50
CA ASN A 14 8.71 -3.47 -17.60
C ASN A 14 7.61 -2.56 -18.20
N GLU A 15 6.87 -3.05 -19.20
CA GLU A 15 5.73 -2.33 -19.77
C GLU A 15 4.65 -2.08 -18.71
N THR A 16 4.37 -3.08 -17.89
CA THR A 16 3.38 -2.99 -16.80
C THR A 16 3.84 -2.04 -15.71
N GLU A 17 5.10 -2.15 -15.28
CA GLU A 17 5.71 -1.21 -14.32
C GLU A 17 5.61 0.23 -14.83
N GLY A 18 5.93 0.48 -16.09
CA GLY A 18 5.82 1.79 -16.71
C GLY A 18 4.39 2.34 -16.69
N TYR A 19 3.36 1.52 -16.90
CA TYR A 19 1.98 1.94 -16.72
C TYR A 19 1.67 2.33 -15.27
N LEU A 20 2.16 1.59 -14.29
CA LEU A 20 1.94 1.87 -12.87
C LEU A 20 2.71 3.11 -12.40
N GLU A 21 3.93 3.33 -12.89
CA GLU A 21 4.68 4.56 -12.65
C GLU A 21 3.97 5.79 -13.18
N LEU A 22 3.36 5.70 -14.39
CA LEU A 22 2.56 6.78 -14.94
C LEU A 22 1.38 7.15 -14.03
N LEU A 23 0.80 6.20 -13.29
CA LEU A 23 -0.31 6.49 -12.36
C LEU A 23 0.11 7.41 -11.21
N MET A 24 1.38 7.37 -10.80
CA MET A 24 1.91 8.24 -9.74
C MET A 24 2.04 9.71 -10.18
N LEU A 25 1.99 9.97 -11.49
CA LEU A 25 2.05 11.33 -12.03
C LEU A 25 0.68 12.04 -12.08
N PHE A 26 -0.40 11.29 -11.83
CA PHE A 26 -1.76 11.84 -11.81
C PHE A 26 -2.17 12.13 -10.37
N ASP A 27 -2.33 13.42 -10.07
CA ASP A 27 -2.91 13.90 -8.81
C ASP A 27 -4.44 13.67 -8.80
N ASP A 28 -5.00 13.27 -7.67
CA ASP A 28 -6.38 12.73 -7.53
C ASP A 28 -7.52 13.74 -7.76
N ALA A 29 -7.21 15.00 -8.05
CA ALA A 29 -8.15 16.11 -7.89
C ALA A 29 -9.18 16.34 -9.04
N GLN A 30 -9.18 15.56 -10.15
CA GLN A 30 -10.13 15.81 -11.27
C GLN A 30 -10.71 14.53 -11.88
N ALA A 31 -12.04 14.51 -12.13
CA ALA A 31 -12.76 13.35 -12.69
C ALA A 31 -12.18 12.81 -14.01
N ALA A 32 -11.75 13.69 -14.93
CA ALA A 32 -11.09 13.29 -16.18
C ALA A 32 -9.74 12.56 -15.93
N ARG A 33 -9.10 12.80 -14.79
CA ARG A 33 -7.87 12.10 -14.38
C ARG A 33 -8.17 10.71 -13.83
N VAL A 34 -9.30 10.52 -13.15
CA VAL A 34 -9.74 9.20 -12.66
C VAL A 34 -9.97 8.25 -13.84
N GLU A 35 -10.68 8.69 -14.87
CA GLU A 35 -10.90 7.88 -16.08
C GLU A 35 -9.58 7.51 -16.78
N ASN A 36 -8.64 8.46 -16.87
CA ASN A 36 -7.31 8.18 -17.42
C ASN A 36 -6.51 7.20 -16.54
N ARG A 37 -6.58 7.32 -15.20
CA ARG A 37 -5.97 6.37 -14.27
C ARG A 37 -6.52 4.97 -14.48
N HIS A 38 -7.86 4.81 -14.53
CA HIS A 38 -8.48 3.51 -14.75
C HIS A 38 -8.06 2.91 -16.10
N ARG A 39 -8.06 3.70 -17.18
CA ARG A 39 -7.61 3.23 -18.48
C ARG A 39 -6.15 2.78 -18.52
N ILE A 40 -5.26 3.45 -17.79
CA ILE A 40 -3.85 3.04 -17.65
C ILE A 40 -3.76 1.74 -16.84
N ALA A 41 -4.49 1.64 -15.74
CA ALA A 41 -4.50 0.44 -14.89
C ALA A 41 -5.08 -0.78 -15.64
N GLU A 42 -6.11 -0.60 -16.45
CA GLU A 42 -6.64 -1.65 -17.34
C GLU A 42 -5.60 -2.13 -18.36
N ARG A 43 -4.80 -1.21 -18.92
CA ARG A 43 -3.69 -1.57 -19.80
C ARG A 43 -2.61 -2.38 -19.07
N ALA A 44 -2.32 -2.03 -17.82
CA ALA A 44 -1.41 -2.79 -16.97
C ALA A 44 -1.91 -4.23 -16.78
N LEU A 45 -3.19 -4.43 -16.46
CA LEU A 45 -3.81 -5.76 -16.35
C LEU A 45 -3.76 -6.54 -17.67
N ALA A 46 -4.14 -5.90 -18.77
CA ALA A 46 -4.10 -6.51 -20.09
C ALA A 46 -2.67 -6.92 -20.53
N SER A 47 -1.67 -6.14 -20.11
CA SER A 47 -0.26 -6.50 -20.34
C SER A 47 0.12 -7.76 -19.58
N LEU A 48 -0.25 -7.86 -18.28
CA LEU A 48 0.00 -9.05 -17.46
C LEU A 48 -0.70 -10.32 -18.00
N ASP A 49 -1.88 -10.18 -18.62
CA ASP A 49 -2.60 -11.32 -19.21
C ASP A 49 -1.89 -11.94 -20.42
N ARG A 50 -0.92 -11.24 -21.01
CA ARG A 50 -0.04 -11.77 -22.09
C ARG A 50 1.08 -12.68 -21.59
N LEU A 51 1.30 -12.73 -20.26
CA LEU A 51 2.26 -13.63 -19.62
C LEU A 51 1.75 -15.08 -19.65
N THR A 52 2.68 -16.03 -19.61
CA THR A 52 2.33 -17.44 -19.38
C THR A 52 1.78 -17.61 -17.96
N GLU A 53 0.98 -18.66 -17.75
CA GLU A 53 0.39 -18.96 -16.44
C GLU A 53 1.46 -19.07 -15.34
N ALA A 54 2.54 -19.80 -15.61
CA ALA A 54 3.66 -19.92 -14.66
C ALA A 54 4.30 -18.56 -14.30
N THR A 55 4.38 -17.63 -15.24
CA THR A 55 4.94 -16.29 -14.98
C THR A 55 3.95 -15.40 -14.22
N ARG A 56 2.65 -15.51 -14.52
CA ARG A 56 1.59 -14.79 -13.81
C ARG A 56 1.49 -15.17 -12.34
N ALA A 57 1.85 -16.41 -12.00
CA ALA A 57 1.91 -16.90 -10.63
C ALA A 57 3.18 -16.45 -9.87
N GLY A 58 4.12 -15.77 -10.52
CA GLY A 58 5.32 -15.24 -9.84
C GLY A 58 5.05 -13.95 -9.07
N ALA A 59 5.79 -13.74 -7.98
CA ALA A 59 5.58 -12.64 -7.03
C ALA A 59 5.49 -11.26 -7.68
N ILE A 60 6.39 -10.95 -8.62
CA ILE A 60 6.40 -9.66 -9.33
C ILE A 60 5.09 -9.46 -10.11
N ALA A 61 4.65 -10.44 -10.88
CA ALA A 61 3.42 -10.33 -11.68
C ALA A 61 2.17 -10.22 -10.79
N LEU A 62 2.14 -10.95 -9.69
CA LEU A 62 1.07 -10.89 -8.68
C LEU A 62 1.03 -9.51 -7.99
N HIS A 63 2.19 -8.99 -7.59
CA HIS A 63 2.29 -7.67 -6.98
C HIS A 63 1.82 -6.57 -7.95
N LEU A 64 2.31 -6.57 -9.20
CA LEU A 64 1.89 -5.61 -10.22
C LEU A 64 0.38 -5.72 -10.52
N ARG A 65 -0.19 -6.94 -10.53
CA ARG A 65 -1.63 -7.15 -10.68
C ARG A 65 -2.41 -6.53 -9.51
N GLY A 66 -1.95 -6.73 -8.28
CA GLY A 66 -2.54 -6.10 -7.10
C GLY A 66 -2.51 -4.58 -7.17
N GLN A 67 -1.40 -4.00 -7.57
CA GLN A 67 -1.27 -2.55 -7.75
C GLN A 67 -2.22 -2.01 -8.84
N ALA A 68 -2.35 -2.69 -9.97
CA ALA A 68 -3.27 -2.31 -11.04
C ALA A 68 -4.73 -2.38 -10.59
N LEU A 69 -5.13 -3.43 -9.87
CA LEU A 69 -6.47 -3.56 -9.28
C LEU A 69 -6.75 -2.47 -8.24
N ARG A 70 -5.76 -2.15 -7.40
CA ARG A 70 -5.85 -1.03 -6.45
C ARG A 70 -6.08 0.30 -7.16
N ALA A 71 -5.40 0.54 -8.28
CA ALA A 71 -5.56 1.76 -9.07
C ALA A 71 -6.94 1.86 -9.77
N LEU A 72 -7.66 0.75 -9.88
CA LEU A 72 -9.05 0.64 -10.34
C LEU A 72 -10.07 0.70 -9.20
N ASP A 73 -9.66 0.99 -7.98
CA ASP A 73 -10.48 0.94 -6.76
C ASP A 73 -11.10 -0.44 -6.48
N ARG A 74 -10.57 -1.52 -7.10
CA ARG A 74 -10.99 -2.92 -6.94
C ARG A 74 -10.23 -3.58 -5.78
N PHE A 75 -10.34 -2.99 -4.58
CA PHE A 75 -9.50 -3.34 -3.42
C PHE A 75 -9.67 -4.78 -2.97
N ALA A 76 -10.90 -5.27 -2.87
CA ALA A 76 -11.17 -6.66 -2.49
C ALA A 76 -10.56 -7.68 -3.47
N GLU A 77 -10.54 -7.34 -4.75
CA GLU A 77 -9.93 -8.20 -5.77
C GLU A 77 -8.38 -8.10 -5.75
N ALA A 78 -7.83 -6.94 -5.37
CA ALA A 78 -6.40 -6.73 -5.23
C ALA A 78 -5.79 -7.57 -4.09
N VAL A 79 -6.55 -7.85 -3.03
CA VAL A 79 -6.12 -8.67 -1.89
C VAL A 79 -5.63 -10.04 -2.35
N VAL A 80 -6.32 -10.69 -3.29
CA VAL A 80 -5.99 -12.06 -3.72
C VAL A 80 -4.57 -12.16 -4.30
N PRO A 81 -4.21 -11.41 -5.34
CA PRO A 81 -2.84 -11.46 -5.88
C PRO A 81 -1.79 -10.89 -4.91
N LEU A 82 -2.12 -9.88 -4.09
CA LEU A 82 -1.18 -9.34 -3.10
C LEU A 82 -0.86 -10.35 -2.00
N ARG A 83 -1.84 -11.11 -1.51
CA ARG A 83 -1.62 -12.16 -0.54
C ARG A 83 -0.71 -13.25 -1.11
N ALA A 84 -1.02 -13.72 -2.33
CA ALA A 84 -0.17 -14.70 -2.99
C ALA A 84 1.26 -14.18 -3.26
N ALA A 85 1.42 -12.89 -3.52
CA ALA A 85 2.75 -12.27 -3.65
C ALA A 85 3.48 -12.23 -2.30
N ALA A 86 2.79 -11.90 -1.20
CA ALA A 86 3.35 -11.88 0.16
C ALA A 86 3.83 -13.28 0.60
N ASP A 87 3.08 -14.32 0.26
CA ASP A 87 3.47 -15.72 0.54
C ASP A 87 4.75 -16.11 -0.21
N LEU A 88 5.01 -15.54 -1.39
CA LEU A 88 6.21 -15.79 -2.19
C LEU A 88 7.41 -14.91 -1.79
N GLU A 89 7.16 -13.69 -1.36
CA GLU A 89 8.17 -12.71 -0.97
C GLU A 89 7.81 -12.06 0.38
N PRO A 90 7.84 -12.80 1.50
CA PRO A 90 7.42 -12.29 2.80
C PRO A 90 8.28 -11.12 3.31
N GLU A 91 9.49 -10.96 2.80
CA GLU A 91 10.40 -9.86 3.15
C GLU A 91 10.11 -8.56 2.35
N ASN A 92 9.18 -8.60 1.41
CA ASN A 92 8.88 -7.47 0.56
C ASN A 92 7.88 -6.52 1.23
N LEU A 93 8.43 -5.50 1.88
CA LEU A 93 7.67 -4.46 2.58
C LEU A 93 6.55 -3.83 1.72
N HIS A 94 6.81 -3.59 0.44
CA HIS A 94 5.85 -2.91 -0.44
C HIS A 94 4.60 -3.74 -0.70
N ILE A 95 4.72 -5.07 -0.68
CA ILE A 95 3.57 -5.97 -0.80
C ILE A 95 2.68 -5.86 0.44
N TRP A 96 3.28 -5.91 1.64
CA TRP A 96 2.55 -5.79 2.89
C TRP A 96 1.86 -4.44 3.06
N LEU A 97 2.52 -3.34 2.70
CA LEU A 97 1.92 -2.00 2.68
C LEU A 97 0.72 -1.92 1.72
N ALA A 98 0.87 -2.48 0.51
CA ALA A 98 -0.22 -2.51 -0.47
C ALA A 98 -1.40 -3.36 0.01
N LEU A 99 -1.11 -4.51 0.63
CA LEU A 99 -2.10 -5.43 1.17
C LEU A 99 -2.87 -4.79 2.34
N GLY A 100 -2.16 -4.21 3.31
CA GLY A 100 -2.76 -3.50 4.44
C GLY A 100 -3.68 -2.36 3.98
N TRP A 101 -3.26 -1.59 2.99
CA TRP A 101 -4.07 -0.53 2.42
C TRP A 101 -5.34 -1.06 1.72
N CYS A 102 -5.23 -2.16 0.95
CA CYS A 102 -6.38 -2.80 0.31
C CYS A 102 -7.37 -3.37 1.34
N TYR A 103 -6.89 -3.98 2.41
CA TYR A 103 -7.73 -4.47 3.49
C TYR A 103 -8.47 -3.32 4.19
N LYS A 104 -7.78 -2.22 4.53
CA LYS A 104 -8.43 -1.01 5.09
C LYS A 104 -9.54 -0.50 4.18
N ARG A 105 -9.29 -0.42 2.88
CA ARG A 105 -10.29 0.06 1.89
C ARG A 105 -11.42 -0.92 1.61
N SER A 106 -11.30 -2.15 2.07
CA SER A 106 -12.33 -3.20 1.99
C SER A 106 -13.01 -3.47 3.33
N ASP A 107 -12.89 -2.56 4.31
CA ASP A 107 -13.48 -2.64 5.65
C ASP A 107 -13.02 -3.85 6.49
N HIS A 108 -11.78 -4.34 6.22
CA HIS A 108 -11.14 -5.42 6.99
C HIS A 108 -9.96 -4.85 7.78
N LEU A 109 -10.28 -4.00 8.77
CA LEU A 109 -9.27 -3.24 9.51
C LEU A 109 -8.33 -4.12 10.34
N ASP A 110 -8.83 -5.24 10.88
CA ASP A 110 -8.06 -6.27 11.58
C ASP A 110 -6.96 -6.85 10.68
N LEU A 111 -7.31 -7.28 9.47
CA LEU A 111 -6.35 -7.82 8.49
C LEU A 111 -5.39 -6.75 7.95
N ALA A 112 -5.84 -5.49 7.92
CA ALA A 112 -4.95 -4.37 7.57
C ALA A 112 -3.86 -4.17 8.62
N ILE A 113 -4.21 -4.25 9.91
CA ILE A 113 -3.27 -4.16 11.03
C ILE A 113 -2.30 -5.35 10.99
N ASP A 114 -2.81 -6.57 10.84
CA ASP A 114 -1.98 -7.79 10.75
C ASP A 114 -0.96 -7.68 9.62
N SER A 115 -1.38 -7.19 8.45
CA SER A 115 -0.48 -6.99 7.30
C SER A 115 0.66 -6.01 7.59
N LEU A 116 0.41 -4.95 8.35
CA LEU A 116 1.46 -4.00 8.74
C LEU A 116 2.36 -4.53 9.86
N GLN A 117 1.87 -5.43 10.70
CA GLN A 117 2.69 -6.14 11.69
C GLN A 117 3.68 -7.08 11.00
N GLU A 118 3.25 -7.79 9.95
CA GLU A 118 4.15 -8.57 9.09
C GLU A 118 5.18 -7.66 8.40
N ALA A 119 4.78 -6.46 7.96
CA ALA A 119 5.69 -5.48 7.39
C ALA A 119 6.79 -5.03 8.39
N ILE A 120 6.47 -4.88 9.68
CA ILE A 120 7.47 -4.61 10.73
C ILE A 120 8.42 -5.79 10.88
N THR A 121 7.89 -7.02 10.86
CA THR A 121 8.72 -8.23 10.96
C THR A 121 9.68 -8.33 9.79
N ALA A 122 9.22 -8.05 8.58
CA ALA A 122 10.06 -8.04 7.37
C ALA A 122 11.14 -6.94 7.41
N LYS A 123 10.79 -5.74 7.87
CA LYS A 123 11.70 -4.59 7.91
C LYS A 123 11.43 -3.70 9.13
N PRO A 124 12.01 -4.03 10.29
CA PRO A 124 11.91 -3.20 11.49
C PRO A 124 12.45 -1.78 11.26
N GLY A 125 11.89 -0.81 11.93
CA GLY A 125 12.37 0.58 11.88
C GLY A 125 11.99 1.34 10.60
N THR A 126 10.89 0.96 9.94
CA THR A 126 10.36 1.68 8.79
C THR A 126 9.26 2.66 9.23
N ALA A 127 9.56 3.96 9.24
CA ALA A 127 8.68 5.00 9.75
C ALA A 127 7.26 4.97 9.16
N VAL A 128 7.13 4.77 7.83
CA VAL A 128 5.83 4.72 7.15
C VAL A 128 4.95 3.57 7.63
N VAL A 129 5.53 2.43 8.03
CA VAL A 129 4.74 1.30 8.58
C VAL A 129 4.16 1.66 9.93
N HIS A 130 4.97 2.26 10.81
CA HIS A 130 4.51 2.71 12.12
C HIS A 130 3.46 3.82 11.99
N TYR A 131 3.64 4.76 11.07
CA TYR A 131 2.65 5.79 10.81
C TYR A 131 1.30 5.19 10.35
N ASN A 132 1.31 4.28 9.40
CA ASN A 132 0.10 3.61 8.93
C ASN A 132 -0.56 2.74 10.02
N LEU A 133 0.24 2.06 10.86
CA LEU A 133 -0.30 1.34 12.02
C LEU A 133 -0.97 2.29 13.02
N ALA A 134 -0.38 3.46 13.27
CA ALA A 134 -1.00 4.47 14.12
C ALA A 134 -2.36 4.92 13.55
N CYS A 135 -2.45 5.15 12.23
CA CYS A 135 -3.69 5.44 11.55
C CYS A 135 -4.73 4.32 11.75
N TYR A 136 -4.34 3.06 11.53
CA TYR A 136 -5.26 1.93 11.62
C TYR A 136 -5.70 1.65 13.06
N TRP A 137 -4.81 1.78 14.03
CA TRP A 137 -5.16 1.72 15.45
C TRP A 137 -6.08 2.86 15.91
N SER A 138 -5.92 4.06 15.34
CA SER A 138 -6.85 5.16 15.54
C SER A 138 -8.25 4.81 15.05
N LEU A 139 -8.36 4.28 13.83
CA LEU A 139 -9.64 3.82 13.26
C LEU A 139 -10.25 2.67 14.09
N ALA A 140 -9.43 1.82 14.70
CA ALA A 140 -9.85 0.78 15.64
C ALA A 140 -10.18 1.32 17.05
N HIS A 141 -10.12 2.64 17.27
CA HIS A 141 -10.32 3.29 18.57
C HIS A 141 -9.36 2.83 19.68
N ASN A 142 -8.22 2.25 19.32
CA ASN A 142 -7.15 1.90 20.27
C ASN A 142 -6.14 3.04 20.37
N VAL A 143 -6.44 3.98 21.26
CA VAL A 143 -5.63 5.20 21.44
C VAL A 143 -4.19 4.85 21.86
N GLU A 144 -4.03 3.92 22.78
CA GLU A 144 -2.71 3.55 23.31
C GLU A 144 -1.79 3.03 22.21
N ALA A 145 -2.25 2.07 21.43
CA ALA A 145 -1.49 1.51 20.31
C ALA A 145 -1.22 2.57 19.22
N ALA A 146 -2.20 3.43 18.93
CA ALA A 146 -2.04 4.52 17.97
C ALA A 146 -0.93 5.49 18.40
N LEU A 147 -0.91 5.92 19.66
CA LEU A 147 0.11 6.84 20.19
C LEU A 147 1.49 6.19 20.23
N GLN A 148 1.57 4.91 20.61
CA GLN A 148 2.83 4.17 20.61
C GLN A 148 3.47 4.15 19.22
N HIS A 149 2.71 3.74 18.21
CA HIS A 149 3.22 3.67 16.85
C HIS A 149 3.48 5.05 16.25
N LEU A 150 2.68 6.05 16.56
CA LEU A 150 2.90 7.42 16.10
C LEU A 150 4.18 8.01 16.69
N THR A 151 4.48 7.74 17.96
CA THR A 151 5.73 8.15 18.60
C THR A 151 6.94 7.54 17.88
N ILE A 152 6.90 6.23 17.61
CA ILE A 152 7.98 5.54 16.87
C ILE A 152 8.14 6.12 15.46
N ALA A 153 7.03 6.40 14.76
CA ALA A 153 7.09 7.01 13.44
C ALA A 153 7.80 8.36 13.45
N PHE A 154 7.51 9.21 14.45
CA PHE A 154 8.14 10.53 14.61
C PHE A 154 9.62 10.46 15.00
N GLU A 155 10.00 9.44 15.78
CA GLU A 155 11.41 9.21 16.13
C GLU A 155 12.22 8.74 14.93
N LEU A 156 11.62 7.91 14.06
CA LEU A 156 12.27 7.39 12.86
C LEU A 156 12.33 8.42 11.73
N ASP A 157 11.27 9.21 11.54
CA ASP A 157 11.20 10.27 10.54
C ASP A 157 10.31 11.41 11.02
N PRO A 158 10.89 12.53 11.47
CA PRO A 158 10.15 13.69 11.95
C PRO A 158 9.19 14.32 10.93
N ASN A 159 9.36 14.09 9.63
CA ASN A 159 8.49 14.66 8.60
C ASN A 159 7.04 14.17 8.71
N PHE A 160 6.82 12.99 9.30
CA PHE A 160 5.46 12.49 9.56
C PHE A 160 4.65 13.38 10.50
N LYS A 161 5.30 14.23 11.29
CA LYS A 161 4.62 15.20 12.17
C LYS A 161 3.78 16.19 11.38
N GLU A 162 4.25 16.61 10.22
CA GLU A 162 3.54 17.58 9.36
C GLU A 162 2.28 16.97 8.75
N LEU A 163 2.24 15.64 8.56
CA LEU A 163 1.12 14.94 7.92
C LEU A 163 -0.07 14.73 8.85
N VAL A 164 0.16 14.63 10.17
CA VAL A 164 -0.85 14.23 11.16
C VAL A 164 -2.08 15.15 11.17
N HIS A 165 -1.90 16.45 10.97
CA HIS A 165 -2.99 17.40 11.04
C HIS A 165 -3.99 17.24 9.88
N ALA A 166 -3.52 16.84 8.72
CA ALA A 166 -4.32 16.62 7.52
C ALA A 166 -4.85 15.20 7.40
N GLU A 167 -4.33 14.25 8.22
CA GLU A 167 -4.71 12.84 8.12
C GLU A 167 -6.04 12.56 8.84
N HIS A 168 -7.06 12.19 8.06
CA HIS A 168 -8.40 11.91 8.58
C HIS A 168 -8.51 10.62 9.37
N ASP A 169 -7.58 9.68 9.18
CA ASP A 169 -7.57 8.42 9.95
C ASP A 169 -7.36 8.68 11.46
N PHE A 170 -6.86 9.86 11.86
CA PHE A 170 -6.72 10.26 13.26
C PHE A 170 -7.96 10.97 13.83
N ASP A 171 -9.00 11.23 13.06
CA ASP A 171 -10.21 11.92 13.55
C ASP A 171 -10.85 11.24 14.78
N PRO A 172 -10.88 9.89 14.88
CA PRO A 172 -11.42 9.20 16.05
C PRO A 172 -10.73 9.55 17.37
N ILE A 173 -9.41 9.83 17.33
CA ILE A 173 -8.61 10.11 18.53
C ILE A 173 -8.12 11.56 18.61
N ARG A 174 -8.50 12.42 17.68
CA ARG A 174 -8.02 13.81 17.58
C ARG A 174 -8.25 14.63 18.83
N ASN A 175 -9.28 14.30 19.61
CA ASN A 175 -9.63 14.97 20.87
C ASN A 175 -9.00 14.33 22.11
N ASP A 176 -8.29 13.22 21.97
CA ASP A 176 -7.62 12.56 23.08
C ASP A 176 -6.49 13.44 23.65
N PRO A 177 -6.36 13.58 24.99
CA PRO A 177 -5.33 14.40 25.61
C PRO A 177 -3.90 13.98 25.24
N GLY A 178 -3.61 12.66 25.16
CA GLY A 178 -2.30 12.13 24.78
C GLY A 178 -1.97 12.44 23.33
N PHE A 179 -2.95 12.31 22.42
CA PHE A 179 -2.77 12.68 21.01
C PHE A 179 -2.47 14.17 20.87
N ARG A 180 -3.22 15.04 21.56
CA ARG A 180 -2.99 16.48 21.55
C ARG A 180 -1.61 16.84 22.12
N GLN A 181 -1.21 16.20 23.22
CA GLN A 181 0.10 16.43 23.81
C GLN A 181 1.22 16.02 22.85
N LEU A 182 1.13 14.83 22.25
CA LEU A 182 2.12 14.31 21.30
C LEU A 182 2.24 15.21 20.05
N THR A 183 1.11 15.72 19.54
CA THR A 183 1.09 16.57 18.34
C THR A 183 1.29 18.06 18.62
N ALA A 184 0.99 18.58 19.82
CA ALA A 184 1.22 19.98 20.21
C ALA A 184 2.70 20.34 20.42
N MET A 185 3.58 19.36 20.67
CA MET A 185 5.03 19.58 20.73
C MET A 185 5.65 19.90 19.36
N LEU A 186 4.81 20.19 18.36
CA LEU A 186 5.17 20.40 16.96
C LEU A 186 5.10 21.89 16.53
N VAL A 187 4.82 22.80 17.47
CA VAL A 187 4.75 24.26 17.23
C VAL A 187 5.96 24.98 17.78
#